data_9aafacdd65750da024fb29c555cb34ee
#
_entry.id   9aafacdd65750da024fb29c555cb34ee
#
_cell.length_a   1.000
_cell.length_b   1.000
_cell.length_c   1.000
_cell.angle_alpha   90.00
_cell.angle_beta   90.00
_cell.angle_gamma   90.00
#
_symmetry.space_group_name_H-M   'P 1'
#
loop_
_entity.id
_entity.type
_entity.pdbx_description
1 polymer ?
#
loop_
_entity_poly.entity_id
_entity_poly.type
_entity_poly.pdbx_seq_one_letter_code
_entity_poly.pdbx_strand_id
1 'polypeptide(L)'
;KIFTIDNTFSFIFITQEYYNDKKRQYSSLGYNAGHMNIIIPENYFYLFESVGERCVLPSKTVIFYESDDANDIYLLIKGRVRAYLSSSQGKQITLEVLKKGRIFGDGSFLNHSVRKANMATITDAEFIRCHITDLMPILQKNNDLMILMLQHLTSTCNYLTHTIERLVNYNSTQKVADFLLIETDNGRKSIPYTHEDIAGCL
;
A
#
# COMPACT_ATOMS: atom_id res chain seq x y z
N LYS A 1 22.45 -9.17 -5.06
CA LYS A 1 23.32 -7.97 -5.10
C LYS A 1 22.45 -6.78 -4.73
N ILE A 2 22.78 -6.11 -3.63
CA ILE A 2 22.17 -4.88 -3.16
C ILE A 2 22.49 -3.80 -4.20
N PHE A 3 21.47 -3.07 -4.67
CA PHE A 3 21.68 -1.92 -5.54
C PHE A 3 22.39 -0.83 -4.74
N THR A 4 23.66 -0.67 -4.93
CA THR A 4 24.37 0.57 -4.66
C THR A 4 24.29 1.39 -5.94
N ILE A 5 23.62 2.54 -5.87
CA ILE A 5 23.53 3.48 -6.99
C ILE A 5 24.89 4.16 -7.13
N ASP A 6 25.86 3.44 -7.66
CA ASP A 6 27.12 4.00 -8.15
C ASP A 6 27.14 3.93 -9.68
N ASN A 7 27.22 5.11 -10.30
CA ASN A 7 27.37 5.38 -11.72
C ASN A 7 26.13 5.38 -12.62
N THR A 8 25.28 6.39 -12.45
CA THR A 8 24.61 6.99 -13.62
C THR A 8 24.13 8.42 -13.30
N PHE A 9 25.05 9.36 -13.25
CA PHE A 9 24.75 10.79 -13.09
C PHE A 9 23.70 11.28 -14.11
N SER A 10 23.70 10.79 -15.34
CA SER A 10 22.67 11.12 -16.35
C SER A 10 21.29 10.58 -16.02
N PHE A 11 21.19 9.39 -15.47
CA PHE A 11 19.89 8.77 -15.09
C PHE A 11 19.26 9.50 -13.91
N ILE A 12 20.09 9.90 -12.94
CA ILE A 12 19.66 10.68 -11.77
C ILE A 12 19.17 12.07 -12.20
N PHE A 13 19.82 12.74 -13.15
CA PHE A 13 19.41 14.08 -13.61
C PHE A 13 18.06 14.05 -14.33
N ILE A 14 17.84 13.14 -15.26
CA ILE A 14 16.57 13.01 -16.00
C ILE A 14 15.43 12.65 -15.03
N THR A 15 15.69 11.75 -14.08
CA THR A 15 14.70 11.35 -13.07
C THR A 15 14.42 12.46 -12.07
N GLN A 16 15.42 13.25 -11.70
CA GLN A 16 15.28 14.36 -10.76
C GLN A 16 14.50 15.53 -11.37
N GLU A 17 14.74 15.85 -12.63
CA GLU A 17 14.02 16.93 -13.34
C GLU A 17 12.55 16.55 -13.54
N TYR A 18 12.28 15.34 -14.02
CA TYR A 18 10.93 14.78 -14.13
C TYR A 18 10.20 14.75 -12.78
N TYR A 19 10.87 14.30 -11.73
CA TYR A 19 10.31 14.27 -10.38
C TYR A 19 9.99 15.67 -9.86
N ASN A 20 10.90 16.63 -10.04
CA ASN A 20 10.70 18.01 -9.58
C ASN A 20 9.55 18.67 -10.32
N ASP A 21 9.36 18.38 -11.60
CA ASP A 21 8.24 18.88 -12.40
C ASP A 21 6.90 18.28 -11.92
N LYS A 22 6.85 16.96 -11.72
CA LYS A 22 5.69 16.28 -11.13
C LYS A 22 5.41 16.74 -9.70
N LYS A 23 6.42 16.89 -8.87
CA LYS A 23 6.27 17.41 -7.50
C LYS A 23 5.69 18.84 -7.50
N ARG A 24 6.11 19.70 -8.43
CA ARG A 24 5.53 21.04 -8.61
C ARG A 24 4.07 20.97 -9.04
N GLN A 25 3.75 20.09 -9.99
CA GLN A 25 2.40 19.86 -10.47
C GLN A 25 1.48 19.37 -9.33
N TYR A 26 1.92 18.40 -8.55
CA TYR A 26 1.12 17.86 -7.44
C TYR A 26 1.06 18.81 -6.23
N SER A 27 2.12 19.54 -5.90
CA SER A 27 2.10 20.52 -4.82
C SER A 27 1.20 21.73 -5.13
N SER A 28 1.09 22.13 -6.39
CA SER A 28 0.15 23.16 -6.83
C SER A 28 -1.33 22.73 -6.73
N LEU A 29 -1.57 21.42 -6.72
CA LEU A 29 -2.89 20.81 -6.51
C LEU A 29 -3.16 20.41 -5.05
N GLY A 30 -2.25 20.79 -4.12
CA GLY A 30 -2.34 20.41 -2.70
C GLY A 30 -1.93 18.94 -2.42
N TYR A 31 -1.38 18.24 -3.41
CA TYR A 31 -0.90 16.87 -3.26
C TYR A 31 0.59 16.83 -2.97
N ASN A 32 0.96 16.25 -1.83
CA ASN A 32 2.34 15.81 -1.61
C ASN A 32 2.57 14.52 -2.40
N ALA A 33 3.40 14.56 -3.42
CA ALA A 33 3.76 13.41 -4.26
C ALA A 33 4.67 12.36 -3.56
N GLY A 34 4.74 12.38 -2.26
CA GLY A 34 5.46 11.40 -1.46
C GLY A 34 4.50 10.74 -0.49
N HIS A 35 4.19 9.47 -0.70
CA HIS A 35 3.55 8.57 0.27
C HIS A 35 2.48 9.20 1.16
N MET A 36 1.30 9.47 0.64
CA MET A 36 0.13 9.66 1.51
C MET A 36 -0.40 8.30 1.99
N ASN A 37 0.49 7.48 2.51
CA ASN A 37 0.09 6.28 3.22
C ASN A 37 -0.35 6.69 4.62
N ILE A 38 -1.64 6.98 4.76
CA ILE A 38 -2.21 7.19 6.09
C ILE A 38 -1.98 5.92 6.90
N ILE A 39 -1.30 6.06 8.00
CA ILE A 39 -1.10 5.00 8.99
C ILE A 39 -1.94 5.31 10.22
N ILE A 40 -2.57 4.32 10.77
CA ILE A 40 -3.25 4.44 12.06
C ILE A 40 -2.18 4.58 13.14
N PRO A 41 -2.19 5.65 13.94
CA PRO A 41 -1.27 5.83 15.06
C PRO A 41 -1.43 4.70 16.08
N GLU A 42 -0.34 4.29 16.73
CA GLU A 42 -0.34 3.17 17.67
C GLU A 42 -1.28 3.36 18.87
N ASN A 43 -1.52 4.60 19.26
CA ASN A 43 -2.47 4.92 20.32
C ASN A 43 -3.93 4.57 20.00
N TYR A 44 -4.26 4.18 18.76
CA TYR A 44 -5.58 3.67 18.38
C TYR A 44 -5.63 2.15 18.24
N PHE A 45 -4.49 1.45 18.30
CA PHE A 45 -4.45 0.00 18.08
C PHE A 45 -5.33 -0.77 19.04
N TYR A 46 -5.39 -0.33 20.32
CA TYR A 46 -6.23 -0.95 21.36
C TYR A 46 -7.72 -0.97 20.99
N LEU A 47 -8.18 -0.02 20.16
CA LEU A 47 -9.58 0.00 19.70
C LEU A 47 -9.86 -1.17 18.76
N PHE A 48 -8.92 -1.51 17.90
CA PHE A 48 -9.01 -2.68 17.05
C PHE A 48 -8.84 -3.97 17.86
N GLU A 49 -7.92 -3.99 18.83
CA GLU A 49 -7.71 -5.14 19.71
C GLU A 49 -8.93 -5.43 20.59
N SER A 50 -9.73 -4.43 20.93
CA SER A 50 -10.92 -4.60 21.78
C SER A 50 -12.05 -5.38 21.10
N VAL A 51 -12.06 -5.46 19.77
CA VAL A 51 -13.13 -6.11 18.99
C VAL A 51 -12.59 -7.09 17.95
N GLY A 52 -11.26 -7.16 17.79
CA GLY A 52 -10.59 -7.96 16.77
C GLY A 52 -9.79 -9.13 17.34
N GLU A 53 -9.37 -9.98 16.45
CA GLU A 53 -8.49 -11.11 16.73
C GLU A 53 -7.09 -10.84 16.19
N ARG A 54 -6.06 -11.07 17.02
CA ARG A 54 -4.65 -10.97 16.62
C ARG A 54 -4.24 -12.22 15.86
N CYS A 55 -3.79 -12.03 14.63
CA CYS A 55 -3.35 -13.09 13.72
C CYS A 55 -1.86 -12.95 13.42
N VAL A 56 -1.15 -14.07 13.40
CA VAL A 56 0.27 -14.15 13.01
C VAL A 56 0.39 -15.15 11.88
N LEU A 57 0.96 -14.74 10.76
CA LEU A 57 1.18 -15.59 9.60
C LEU A 57 2.64 -15.54 9.16
N PRO A 58 3.21 -16.69 8.74
CA PRO A 58 4.54 -16.71 8.15
C PRO A 58 4.59 -16.01 6.80
N SER A 59 5.79 -15.71 6.33
CA SER A 59 6.02 -15.13 5.00
C SER A 59 5.42 -15.99 3.89
N LYS A 60 5.03 -15.37 2.76
CA LYS A 60 4.47 -16.00 1.56
C LYS A 60 3.13 -16.73 1.80
N THR A 61 2.37 -16.33 2.81
CA THR A 61 1.04 -16.88 3.12
C THR A 61 -0.05 -15.97 2.57
N VAL A 62 -1.05 -16.54 1.89
CA VAL A 62 -2.23 -15.79 1.44
C VAL A 62 -3.15 -15.54 2.62
N ILE A 63 -3.60 -14.29 2.78
CA ILE A 63 -4.52 -13.85 3.84
C ILE A 63 -5.97 -14.00 3.36
N PHE A 64 -6.24 -13.57 2.13
CA PHE A 64 -7.50 -13.78 1.44
C PHE A 64 -7.30 -13.71 -0.08
N TYR A 65 -8.21 -14.31 -0.82
CA TYR A 65 -8.23 -14.29 -2.28
C TYR A 65 -9.21 -13.25 -2.83
N GLU A 66 -8.96 -12.83 -4.07
CA GLU A 66 -9.95 -12.14 -4.89
C GLU A 66 -11.24 -12.99 -4.96
N SER A 67 -12.39 -12.32 -4.87
CA SER A 67 -13.74 -12.90 -4.83
C SER A 67 -14.14 -13.57 -3.50
N ASP A 68 -13.28 -13.68 -2.49
CA ASP A 68 -13.72 -14.04 -1.13
C ASP A 68 -14.66 -12.97 -0.57
N ASP A 69 -15.52 -13.35 0.39
CA ASP A 69 -16.40 -12.43 1.08
C ASP A 69 -15.60 -11.35 1.84
N ALA A 70 -16.02 -10.09 1.70
CA ALA A 70 -15.36 -8.94 2.29
C ALA A 70 -16.06 -8.50 3.58
N ASN A 71 -15.96 -9.29 4.65
CA ASN A 71 -16.58 -9.01 5.94
C ASN A 71 -15.62 -8.47 7.00
N ASP A 72 -14.32 -8.66 6.78
CA ASP A 72 -13.29 -8.29 7.75
C ASP A 72 -12.40 -7.15 7.24
N ILE A 73 -11.97 -6.32 8.17
CA ILE A 73 -10.94 -5.30 7.98
C ILE A 73 -9.72 -5.67 8.85
N TYR A 74 -8.55 -5.30 8.40
CA TYR A 74 -7.29 -5.71 9.01
C TYR A 74 -6.41 -4.48 9.30
N LEU A 75 -5.77 -4.47 10.47
CA LEU A 75 -4.75 -3.49 10.84
C LEU A 75 -3.39 -4.19 10.95
N LEU A 76 -2.42 -3.81 10.13
CA LEU A 76 -1.09 -4.40 10.12
C LEU A 76 -0.26 -3.88 11.30
N ILE A 77 0.15 -4.79 12.19
CA ILE A 77 0.93 -4.48 13.39
C ILE A 77 2.44 -4.63 13.14
N LYS A 78 2.82 -5.68 12.38
CA LYS A 78 4.21 -5.99 12.08
C LYS A 78 4.34 -6.69 10.74
N GLY A 79 5.52 -6.56 10.11
CA GLY A 79 5.79 -7.21 8.84
C GLY A 79 5.35 -6.39 7.64
N ARG A 80 5.24 -7.06 6.49
CA ARG A 80 4.81 -6.48 5.22
C ARG A 80 3.85 -7.43 4.52
N VAL A 81 2.80 -6.87 3.95
CA VAL A 81 1.83 -7.59 3.12
C VAL A 81 1.70 -6.90 1.76
N ARG A 82 1.31 -7.63 0.74
CA ARG A 82 1.08 -7.09 -0.60
C ARG A 82 -0.35 -7.35 -1.06
N ALA A 83 -0.93 -6.35 -1.69
CA ALA A 83 -2.12 -6.50 -2.51
C ALA A 83 -1.69 -6.80 -3.95
N TYR A 84 -2.32 -7.80 -4.60
CA TYR A 84 -1.96 -8.17 -5.96
C TYR A 84 -3.14 -8.72 -6.74
N LEU A 85 -3.10 -8.55 -8.06
CA LEU A 85 -4.02 -9.21 -9.00
C LEU A 85 -3.31 -10.38 -9.66
N SER A 86 -4.08 -11.42 -10.01
CA SER A 86 -3.60 -12.56 -10.78
C SER A 86 -4.32 -12.63 -12.12
N SER A 87 -3.58 -12.75 -13.23
CA SER A 87 -4.18 -13.02 -14.52
C SER A 87 -4.56 -14.51 -14.63
N SER A 88 -5.41 -14.84 -15.61
CA SER A 88 -5.76 -16.24 -15.94
C SER A 88 -4.55 -17.09 -16.34
N GLN A 89 -3.45 -16.48 -16.73
CA GLN A 89 -2.18 -17.13 -17.07
C GLN A 89 -1.22 -17.26 -15.89
N GLY A 90 -1.67 -16.89 -14.67
CA GLY A 90 -0.85 -16.95 -13.44
C GLY A 90 0.13 -15.79 -13.26
N LYS A 91 0.18 -14.81 -14.17
CA LYS A 91 0.99 -13.60 -13.97
C LYS A 91 0.39 -12.77 -12.83
N GLN A 92 1.23 -12.36 -11.88
CA GLN A 92 0.82 -11.50 -10.76
C GLN A 92 1.32 -10.08 -10.97
N ILE A 93 0.48 -9.11 -10.61
CA ILE A 93 0.82 -7.69 -10.60
C ILE A 93 0.58 -7.19 -9.17
N THR A 94 1.63 -6.72 -8.52
CA THR A 94 1.53 -6.11 -7.19
C THR A 94 0.92 -4.72 -7.31
N LEU A 95 -0.20 -4.49 -6.65
CA LEU A 95 -0.86 -3.20 -6.59
C LEU A 95 -0.22 -2.30 -5.54
N GLU A 96 0.04 -2.84 -4.34
CA GLU A 96 0.57 -2.09 -3.22
C GLU A 96 1.31 -3.01 -2.24
N VAL A 97 2.34 -2.48 -1.58
CA VAL A 97 3.00 -3.12 -0.44
C VAL A 97 2.72 -2.31 0.83
N LEU A 98 2.05 -2.94 1.77
CA LEU A 98 1.63 -2.32 3.03
C LEU A 98 2.63 -2.61 4.14
N LYS A 99 2.81 -1.62 5.03
CA LYS A 99 3.72 -1.64 6.19
C LYS A 99 2.93 -1.39 7.47
N LYS A 100 3.55 -1.53 8.63
CA LYS A 100 2.95 -1.31 9.96
C LYS A 100 2.06 -0.05 10.00
N GLY A 101 0.92 -0.16 10.65
CA GLY A 101 -0.08 0.89 10.82
C GLY A 101 -1.04 1.04 9.63
N ARG A 102 -0.83 0.30 8.54
CA ARG A 102 -1.76 0.31 7.39
C ARG A 102 -2.97 -0.55 7.65
N ILE A 103 -4.12 -0.07 7.20
CA ILE A 103 -5.36 -0.84 7.12
C ILE A 103 -5.44 -1.48 5.74
N PHE A 104 -6.04 -2.65 5.68
CA PHE A 104 -6.38 -3.34 4.43
C PHE A 104 -7.67 -4.13 4.58
N GLY A 105 -8.25 -4.56 3.46
CA GLY A 105 -9.55 -5.22 3.44
C GLY A 105 -10.71 -4.24 3.54
N ASP A 106 -10.51 -2.98 3.21
CA ASP A 106 -11.45 -1.87 3.27
C ASP A 106 -12.69 -2.04 2.38
N GLY A 107 -12.69 -2.99 1.43
CA GLY A 107 -13.90 -3.41 0.72
C GLY A 107 -15.03 -3.91 1.64
N SER A 108 -14.71 -4.29 2.88
CA SER A 108 -15.69 -4.68 3.90
C SER A 108 -16.62 -3.53 4.35
N PHE A 109 -16.29 -2.27 4.04
CA PHE A 109 -17.22 -1.15 4.25
C PHE A 109 -18.42 -1.16 3.30
N LEU A 110 -18.36 -1.95 2.22
CA LEU A 110 -19.46 -2.10 1.28
C LEU A 110 -20.28 -3.33 1.63
N ASN A 111 -21.59 -3.17 1.79
CA ASN A 111 -22.50 -4.28 2.03
C ASN A 111 -22.45 -5.27 0.86
N HIS A 112 -22.42 -6.56 1.19
CA HIS A 112 -22.39 -7.67 0.20
C HIS A 112 -21.25 -7.55 -0.82
N SER A 113 -20.10 -7.03 -0.40
CA SER A 113 -18.91 -6.90 -1.24
C SER A 113 -18.09 -8.17 -1.23
N VAL A 114 -17.32 -8.36 -2.29
CA VAL A 114 -16.25 -9.36 -2.36
C VAL A 114 -14.90 -8.67 -2.47
N ARG A 115 -13.83 -9.37 -2.11
CA ARG A 115 -12.45 -8.91 -2.26
C ARG A 115 -12.16 -8.59 -3.72
N LYS A 116 -11.53 -7.46 -3.99
CA LYS A 116 -11.17 -7.01 -5.34
C LYS A 116 -9.72 -7.28 -5.73
N ALA A 117 -8.94 -7.81 -4.79
CA ALA A 117 -7.55 -8.22 -4.98
C ALA A 117 -7.20 -9.31 -3.99
N ASN A 118 -6.15 -10.06 -4.30
CA ASN A 118 -5.55 -10.99 -3.37
C ASN A 118 -4.66 -10.24 -2.36
N MET A 119 -4.51 -10.78 -1.15
CA MET A 119 -3.62 -10.26 -0.14
C MET A 119 -2.71 -11.37 0.39
N ALA A 120 -1.41 -11.15 0.43
CA ALA A 120 -0.44 -12.12 0.95
C ALA A 120 0.68 -11.44 1.73
N THR A 121 1.26 -12.18 2.68
CA THR A 121 2.44 -11.76 3.43
C THR A 121 3.69 -11.80 2.55
N ILE A 122 4.55 -10.77 2.66
CA ILE A 122 5.91 -10.75 2.08
C ILE A 122 6.93 -11.27 3.10
N THR A 123 6.78 -10.82 4.35
CA THR A 123 7.55 -11.28 5.51
C THR A 123 6.61 -11.94 6.50
N ASP A 124 7.12 -12.54 7.56
CA ASP A 124 6.27 -12.86 8.72
C ASP A 124 5.52 -11.59 9.11
N ALA A 125 4.22 -11.74 9.29
CA ALA A 125 3.34 -10.60 9.53
C ALA A 125 2.38 -10.85 10.69
N GLU A 126 2.10 -9.80 11.43
CA GLU A 126 1.15 -9.76 12.53
C GLU A 126 0.14 -8.66 12.26
N PHE A 127 -1.13 -8.97 12.38
CA PHE A 127 -2.23 -8.03 12.15
C PHE A 127 -3.43 -8.35 13.05
N ILE A 128 -4.30 -7.36 13.25
CA ILE A 128 -5.57 -7.51 13.92
C ILE A 128 -6.65 -7.62 12.86
N ARG A 129 -7.43 -8.71 12.89
CA ARG A 129 -8.62 -8.93 12.06
C ARG A 129 -9.86 -8.53 12.84
N CYS A 130 -10.64 -7.60 12.32
CA CYS A 130 -11.89 -7.17 12.91
C CYS A 130 -13.05 -7.42 11.94
N HIS A 131 -14.13 -8.02 12.41
CA HIS A 131 -15.35 -8.05 11.64
C HIS A 131 -15.93 -6.64 11.56
N ILE A 132 -16.41 -6.23 10.38
CA ILE A 132 -16.84 -4.84 10.16
C ILE A 132 -17.99 -4.41 11.09
N THR A 133 -18.92 -5.34 11.40
CA THR A 133 -20.04 -5.06 12.30
C THR A 133 -19.60 -4.74 13.71
N ASP A 134 -18.49 -5.30 14.17
CA ASP A 134 -17.96 -5.10 15.50
C ASP A 134 -17.09 -3.84 15.58
N LEU A 135 -16.41 -3.50 14.49
CA LEU A 135 -15.60 -2.29 14.40
C LEU A 135 -16.46 -1.02 14.20
N MET A 136 -17.58 -1.09 13.48
CA MET A 136 -18.41 0.08 13.18
C MET A 136 -18.88 0.87 14.41
N PRO A 137 -19.34 0.25 15.52
CA PRO A 137 -19.69 0.98 16.72
C PRO A 137 -18.50 1.72 17.37
N ILE A 138 -17.29 1.19 17.24
CA ILE A 138 -16.05 1.82 17.70
C ILE A 138 -15.75 3.08 16.86
N LEU A 139 -15.85 2.96 15.54
CA LEU A 139 -15.64 4.09 14.63
C LEU A 139 -16.66 5.20 14.87
N GLN A 140 -17.95 4.86 15.05
CA GLN A 140 -19.00 5.83 15.32
C GLN A 140 -18.81 6.62 16.61
N LYS A 141 -18.16 6.03 17.61
CA LYS A 141 -17.87 6.69 18.91
C LYS A 141 -16.55 7.46 18.91
N ASN A 142 -15.71 7.33 17.89
CA ASN A 142 -14.38 7.92 17.80
C ASN A 142 -14.23 8.73 16.50
N ASN A 143 -14.65 10.00 16.54
CA ASN A 143 -14.62 10.87 15.36
C ASN A 143 -13.23 10.99 14.73
N ASP A 144 -12.16 11.09 15.54
CA ASP A 144 -10.79 11.20 15.04
C ASP A 144 -10.38 9.94 14.29
N LEU A 145 -10.73 8.75 14.82
CA LEU A 145 -10.47 7.49 14.13
C LEU A 145 -11.30 7.39 12.83
N MET A 146 -12.56 7.82 12.85
CA MET A 146 -13.39 7.86 11.63
C MET A 146 -12.78 8.77 10.57
N ILE A 147 -12.25 9.93 10.95
CA ILE A 147 -11.56 10.85 10.03
C ILE A 147 -10.31 10.19 9.46
N LEU A 148 -9.51 9.50 10.28
CA LEU A 148 -8.35 8.74 9.81
C LEU A 148 -8.74 7.65 8.80
N MET A 149 -9.88 6.97 9.01
CA MET A 149 -10.41 5.98 8.05
C MET A 149 -10.79 6.62 6.72
N LEU A 150 -11.46 7.78 6.74
CA LEU A 150 -11.79 8.52 5.52
C LEU A 150 -10.54 9.01 4.78
N GLN A 151 -9.55 9.51 5.53
CA GLN A 151 -8.26 9.90 4.97
C GLN A 151 -7.53 8.71 4.35
N HIS A 152 -7.59 7.53 5.00
CA HIS A 152 -7.03 6.30 4.46
C HIS A 152 -7.69 5.94 3.12
N LEU A 153 -9.02 5.91 3.04
CA LEU A 153 -9.74 5.61 1.79
C LEU A 153 -9.40 6.61 0.69
N THR A 154 -9.36 7.91 1.01
CA THR A 154 -8.97 8.96 0.05
C THR A 154 -7.53 8.77 -0.43
N SER A 155 -6.60 8.42 0.47
CA SER A 155 -5.21 8.12 0.13
C SER A 155 -5.10 6.90 -0.80
N THR A 156 -5.89 5.86 -0.55
CA THR A 156 -5.96 4.68 -1.42
C THR A 156 -6.48 5.04 -2.81
N CYS A 157 -7.53 5.85 -2.92
CA CYS A 157 -8.03 6.34 -4.21
C CYS A 157 -6.95 7.13 -4.98
N ASN A 158 -6.24 8.04 -4.31
CA ASN A 158 -5.16 8.82 -4.93
C ASN A 158 -4.01 7.92 -5.40
N TYR A 159 -3.63 6.94 -4.58
CA TYR A 159 -2.61 5.95 -4.95
C TYR A 159 -3.03 5.15 -6.19
N LEU A 160 -4.27 4.67 -6.25
CA LEU A 160 -4.78 3.94 -7.41
C LEU A 160 -4.84 4.82 -8.66
N THR A 161 -5.24 6.09 -8.53
CA THR A 161 -5.23 7.06 -9.64
C THR A 161 -3.81 7.25 -10.19
N HIS A 162 -2.82 7.43 -9.32
CA HIS A 162 -1.42 7.52 -9.73
C HIS A 162 -0.91 6.22 -10.36
N THR A 163 -1.34 5.06 -9.85
CA THR A 163 -0.99 3.76 -10.42
C THR A 163 -1.54 3.62 -11.84
N ILE A 164 -2.78 4.05 -12.08
CA ILE A 164 -3.39 4.05 -13.41
C ILE A 164 -2.61 5.00 -14.34
N GLU A 165 -2.30 6.22 -13.89
CA GLU A 165 -1.49 7.18 -14.66
C GLU A 165 -0.15 6.55 -15.07
N ARG A 166 0.54 5.90 -14.14
CA ARG A 166 1.81 5.21 -14.37
C ARG A 166 1.68 4.08 -15.40
N LEU A 167 0.64 3.26 -15.29
CA LEU A 167 0.42 2.14 -16.20
C LEU A 167 0.13 2.59 -17.63
N VAL A 168 -0.62 3.69 -17.79
CA VAL A 168 -1.06 4.19 -19.11
C VAL A 168 0.00 5.07 -19.75
N ASN A 169 0.62 5.99 -19.00
CA ASN A 169 1.41 7.09 -19.56
C ASN A 169 2.92 6.88 -19.47
N TYR A 170 3.40 5.96 -18.57
CA TYR A 170 4.84 5.81 -18.35
C TYR A 170 5.41 4.68 -19.21
N ASN A 171 6.57 4.93 -19.85
CA ASN A 171 7.39 3.87 -20.42
C ASN A 171 8.13 3.08 -19.32
N SER A 172 8.76 1.96 -19.68
CA SER A 172 9.42 1.08 -18.70
C SER A 172 10.49 1.79 -17.87
N THR A 173 11.27 2.68 -18.47
CA THR A 173 12.31 3.46 -17.77
C THR A 173 11.68 4.41 -16.73
N GLN A 174 10.61 5.08 -17.11
CA GLN A 174 9.87 5.98 -16.22
C GLN A 174 9.21 5.22 -15.07
N LYS A 175 8.68 4.02 -15.32
CA LYS A 175 8.10 3.15 -14.27
C LYS A 175 9.14 2.75 -13.24
N VAL A 176 10.33 2.31 -13.68
CA VAL A 176 11.45 1.96 -12.79
C VAL A 176 11.89 3.18 -11.97
N ALA A 177 12.06 4.32 -12.63
CA ALA A 177 12.48 5.56 -11.98
C ALA A 177 11.48 6.02 -10.91
N ASP A 178 10.20 6.04 -11.25
CA ASP A 178 9.11 6.40 -10.33
C ASP A 178 9.06 5.47 -9.11
N PHE A 179 9.11 4.15 -9.33
CA PHE A 179 9.19 3.15 -8.27
C PHE A 179 10.38 3.39 -7.33
N LEU A 180 11.58 3.56 -7.90
CA LEU A 180 12.79 3.79 -7.11
C LEU A 180 12.72 5.09 -6.30
N LEU A 181 12.23 6.18 -6.88
CA LEU A 181 12.08 7.46 -6.18
C LEU A 181 11.10 7.37 -5.01
N ILE A 182 9.97 6.70 -5.22
CA ILE A 182 8.96 6.48 -4.19
C ILE A 182 9.51 5.63 -3.05
N GLU A 183 10.04 4.45 -3.35
CA GLU A 183 10.46 3.49 -2.33
C GLU A 183 11.72 3.92 -1.58
N THR A 184 12.64 4.63 -2.24
CA THR A 184 13.86 5.14 -1.62
C THR A 184 13.68 6.47 -0.89
N ASP A 185 12.47 7.03 -0.87
CA ASP A 185 12.23 8.38 -0.34
C ASP A 185 13.19 9.40 -1.00
N ASN A 186 13.19 9.44 -2.33
CA ASN A 186 14.09 10.26 -3.15
C ASN A 186 15.59 9.95 -2.96
N GLY A 187 15.93 8.69 -2.84
CA GLY A 187 17.32 8.24 -2.66
C GLY A 187 17.85 8.38 -1.23
N ARG A 188 16.99 8.73 -0.25
CA ARG A 188 17.38 8.87 1.16
C ARG A 188 17.45 7.56 1.92
N LYS A 189 16.81 6.51 1.41
CA LYS A 189 16.73 5.19 2.04
C LYS A 189 17.15 4.10 1.05
N SER A 190 17.85 3.08 1.53
CA SER A 190 18.04 1.85 0.76
C SER A 190 16.76 1.02 0.78
N ILE A 191 16.49 0.31 -0.31
CA ILE A 191 15.35 -0.60 -0.42
C ILE A 191 15.82 -2.05 -0.41
N PRO A 192 15.14 -2.93 0.32
CA PRO A 192 15.48 -4.35 0.41
C PRO A 192 14.79 -5.17 -0.70
N TYR A 193 14.68 -4.63 -1.91
CA TYR A 193 14.05 -5.30 -3.04
C TYR A 193 15.10 -5.91 -3.97
N THR A 194 14.82 -7.12 -4.46
CA THR A 194 15.56 -7.72 -5.58
C THR A 194 15.07 -7.16 -6.92
N HIS A 195 15.80 -7.45 -8.00
CA HIS A 195 15.34 -7.10 -9.35
C HIS A 195 14.00 -7.75 -9.71
N GLU A 196 13.76 -8.98 -9.23
CA GLU A 196 12.51 -9.71 -9.44
C GLU A 196 11.36 -9.05 -8.69
N ASP A 197 11.59 -8.61 -7.44
CA ASP A 197 10.59 -7.85 -6.68
C ASP A 197 10.21 -6.55 -7.39
N ILE A 198 11.20 -5.81 -7.92
CA ILE A 198 10.97 -4.57 -8.67
C ILE A 198 10.20 -4.87 -9.97
N ALA A 199 10.61 -5.89 -10.71
CA ALA A 199 9.92 -6.29 -11.95
C ALA A 199 8.47 -6.73 -11.69
N GLY A 200 8.17 -7.33 -10.53
CA GLY A 200 6.82 -7.69 -10.11
C GLY A 200 5.93 -6.51 -9.69
N CYS A 201 6.54 -5.32 -9.48
CA CYS A 201 5.84 -4.07 -9.10
C CYS A 201 5.62 -3.13 -10.30
N LEU A 202 6.17 -3.43 -11.48
CA LEU A 202 6.14 -2.59 -12.68
C LEU A 202 5.16 -3.09 -13.74
#